data_2a30376429a60dad5f206bc6c7a3fa96
#
_entry.id   2a30376429a60dad5f206bc6c7a3fa96
#
_cell.length_a   1.000
_cell.length_b   1.000
_cell.length_c   1.000
_cell.angle_alpha   90.00
_cell.angle_beta   90.00
_cell.angle_gamma   90.00
#
_symmetry.space_group_name_H-M   'P 1'
#
loop_
_entity.id
_entity.type
_entity.pdbx_description
1 polymer ?
#
loop_
_entity_poly.entity_id
_entity_poly.type
_entity_poly.pdbx_seq_one_letter_code
_entity_poly.pdbx_strand_id
1 'polypeptide(L)'
;MPTLTAADLDQAAARIAPTLTEPERAAWASIAAGYSRGLVAKNTQQLVDEALRSLPDHGTRPAVDVRLPGRIARALPDWAHRTRIDLSHKPSTQLAVAAEVLRRWGWQQKPHKLRDWRGRRCICGAICTTVDGLGIGSVDSAHQAAGYVLLELRARNWNALVGDWNQRVCRTAEQAIELVTASHHRALAAGH
;
A
#
# COMPACT_ATOMS: atom_id res chain seq x y z
N MET A 1 -12.79 15.64 -15.49
CA MET A 1 -11.68 14.72 -15.23
C MET A 1 -12.26 13.40 -14.78
N PRO A 2 -11.82 12.23 -15.28
CA PRO A 2 -12.31 10.96 -14.79
C PRO A 2 -11.96 10.81 -13.31
N THR A 3 -12.93 10.40 -12.52
CA THR A 3 -12.78 10.13 -11.09
C THR A 3 -12.22 8.71 -10.95
N LEU A 4 -11.09 8.57 -10.29
CA LEU A 4 -10.49 7.28 -9.95
C LEU A 4 -11.45 6.49 -9.05
N THR A 5 -11.82 5.28 -9.47
CA THR A 5 -12.63 4.36 -8.66
C THR A 5 -11.78 3.27 -8.02
N ALA A 6 -12.30 2.63 -6.97
CA ALA A 6 -11.61 1.48 -6.36
C ALA A 6 -11.41 0.34 -7.38
N ALA A 7 -12.38 0.14 -8.27
CA ALA A 7 -12.30 -0.88 -9.31
C ALA A 7 -11.21 -0.57 -10.35
N ASP A 8 -11.01 0.71 -10.69
CA ASP A 8 -9.95 1.12 -11.61
C ASP A 8 -8.56 0.84 -11.01
N LEU A 9 -8.37 1.13 -9.72
CA LEU A 9 -7.12 0.84 -9.02
C LEU A 9 -6.86 -0.66 -8.93
N ASP A 10 -7.86 -1.44 -8.55
CA ASP A 10 -7.75 -2.90 -8.45
C ASP A 10 -7.45 -3.53 -9.83
N GLN A 11 -8.12 -3.05 -10.88
CA GLN A 11 -7.90 -3.55 -12.24
C GLN A 11 -6.52 -3.16 -12.78
N ALA A 12 -6.05 -1.94 -12.50
CA ALA A 12 -4.71 -1.52 -12.90
C ALA A 12 -3.64 -2.29 -12.12
N ALA A 13 -3.83 -2.50 -10.80
CA ALA A 13 -2.94 -3.31 -9.99
C ALA A 13 -2.84 -4.76 -10.50
N ALA A 14 -3.97 -5.34 -10.93
CA ALA A 14 -3.99 -6.67 -11.52
C ALA A 14 -3.23 -6.76 -12.87
N ARG A 15 -3.18 -5.68 -13.65
CA ARG A 15 -2.41 -5.60 -14.90
C ARG A 15 -0.91 -5.44 -14.68
N ILE A 16 -0.52 -4.74 -13.61
CA ILE A 16 0.89 -4.50 -13.26
C ILE A 16 1.49 -5.72 -12.55
N ALA A 17 0.67 -6.54 -11.90
CA ALA A 17 1.12 -7.78 -11.29
C ALA A 17 1.65 -8.72 -12.38
N PRO A 18 2.95 -8.99 -12.46
CA PRO A 18 3.54 -9.71 -13.56
C PRO A 18 2.95 -11.11 -13.65
N THR A 19 2.35 -11.44 -14.78
CA THR A 19 2.26 -12.81 -15.23
C THR A 19 3.69 -13.25 -15.54
N LEU A 20 4.35 -13.87 -14.55
CA LEU A 20 5.71 -14.37 -14.73
C LEU A 20 5.71 -15.32 -15.93
N THR A 21 6.54 -15.04 -16.90
CA THR A 21 6.82 -15.96 -18.01
C THR A 21 7.52 -17.22 -17.47
N GLU A 22 7.49 -18.32 -18.21
CA GLU A 22 8.17 -19.57 -17.81
C GLU A 22 9.65 -19.35 -17.40
N PRO A 23 10.48 -18.58 -18.15
CA PRO A 23 11.87 -18.33 -17.74
C PRO A 23 11.96 -17.51 -16.44
N GLU A 24 11.05 -16.58 -16.20
CA GLU A 24 11.00 -15.82 -14.96
C GLU A 24 10.59 -16.72 -13.77
N ARG A 25 9.64 -17.63 -13.95
CA ARG A 25 9.28 -18.64 -12.94
C ARG A 25 10.46 -19.56 -12.61
N ALA A 26 11.21 -20.01 -13.63
CA ALA A 26 12.39 -20.83 -13.45
C ALA A 26 13.51 -20.05 -12.69
N ALA A 27 13.73 -18.78 -13.02
CA ALA A 27 14.66 -17.92 -12.31
C ALA A 27 14.26 -17.72 -10.82
N TRP A 28 12.98 -17.45 -10.57
CA TRP A 28 12.45 -17.34 -9.22
C TRP A 28 12.53 -18.64 -8.44
N ALA A 29 12.24 -19.79 -9.08
CA ALA A 29 12.41 -21.12 -8.46
C ALA A 29 13.87 -21.40 -8.07
N SER A 30 14.83 -20.99 -8.89
CA SER A 30 16.26 -21.10 -8.62
C SER A 30 16.67 -20.22 -7.43
N ILE A 31 16.20 -18.96 -7.37
CA ILE A 31 16.43 -18.03 -6.26
C ILE A 31 15.82 -18.60 -4.97
N ALA A 32 14.57 -19.08 -5.03
CA ALA A 32 13.88 -19.67 -3.89
C ALA A 32 14.60 -20.93 -3.37
N ALA A 33 15.09 -21.79 -4.27
CA ALA A 33 15.89 -22.97 -3.91
C ALA A 33 17.25 -22.59 -3.31
N GLY A 34 17.86 -21.50 -3.75
CA GLY A 34 19.08 -20.94 -3.15
C GLY A 34 18.83 -20.40 -1.74
N TYR A 35 17.72 -19.67 -1.57
CA TYR A 35 17.28 -19.17 -0.26
C TYR A 35 16.97 -20.30 0.72
N SER A 36 16.23 -21.32 0.29
CA SER A 36 15.89 -22.47 1.13
C SER A 36 17.13 -23.23 1.60
N ARG A 37 18.13 -23.40 0.75
CA ARG A 37 19.42 -24.01 1.14
C ARG A 37 20.20 -23.15 2.13
N GLY A 38 20.17 -21.82 1.98
CA GLY A 38 20.79 -20.90 2.95
C GLY A 38 20.08 -20.87 4.30
N LEU A 39 18.76 -21.05 4.32
CA LEU A 39 17.95 -21.10 5.55
C LEU A 39 18.21 -22.40 6.34
N VAL A 40 18.37 -23.53 5.67
CA VAL A 40 18.66 -24.84 6.32
C VAL A 40 20.04 -24.86 6.97
N ALA A 41 21.00 -24.05 6.50
CA ALA A 41 22.33 -23.94 7.07
C ALA A 41 22.42 -23.08 8.34
N LYS A 42 21.36 -22.32 8.67
CA LYS A 42 21.31 -21.45 9.86
C LYS A 42 20.42 -22.07 10.94
N ASN A 43 20.83 -21.96 12.20
CA ASN A 43 19.97 -22.37 13.29
C ASN A 43 18.82 -21.36 13.48
N THR A 44 17.75 -21.79 14.15
CA THR A 44 16.53 -20.98 14.35
C THR A 44 16.84 -19.62 15.00
N GLN A 45 17.80 -19.58 15.94
CA GLN A 45 18.18 -18.36 16.64
C GLN A 45 18.86 -17.36 15.69
N GLN A 46 19.76 -17.84 14.83
CA GLN A 46 20.44 -17.00 13.83
C GLN A 46 19.46 -16.44 12.81
N LEU A 47 18.43 -17.21 12.42
CA LEU A 47 17.37 -16.76 11.54
C LEU A 47 16.50 -15.68 12.19
N VAL A 48 16.17 -15.85 13.46
CA VAL A 48 15.42 -14.87 14.26
C VAL A 48 16.23 -13.59 14.42
N ASP A 49 17.51 -13.68 14.79
CA ASP A 49 18.38 -12.51 15.00
C ASP A 49 18.65 -11.75 13.68
N GLU A 50 18.75 -12.47 12.56
CA GLU A 50 18.90 -11.86 11.24
C GLU A 50 17.57 -11.24 10.78
N ALA A 51 16.44 -11.91 11.00
CA ALA A 51 15.11 -11.36 10.75
C ALA A 51 14.87 -10.10 11.59
N LEU A 52 15.22 -10.12 12.87
CA LEU A 52 15.10 -8.95 13.75
C LEU A 52 16.01 -7.79 13.33
N ARG A 53 17.23 -8.07 12.81
CA ARG A 53 18.13 -7.05 12.28
C ARG A 53 17.72 -6.53 10.89
N SER A 54 17.07 -7.37 10.09
CA SER A 54 16.56 -7.01 8.76
C SER A 54 15.17 -6.42 8.81
N LEU A 55 14.46 -6.51 9.94
CA LEU A 55 13.22 -5.77 10.14
C LEU A 55 13.58 -4.27 10.11
N PRO A 56 13.12 -3.50 9.13
CA PRO A 56 13.19 -2.06 9.21
C PRO A 56 12.53 -1.66 10.53
N ASP A 57 13.16 -0.76 11.25
CA ASP A 57 12.63 -0.24 12.51
C ASP A 57 11.19 0.23 12.29
N HIS A 58 10.22 -0.62 12.65
CA HIS A 58 8.78 -0.36 12.44
C HIS A 58 8.29 0.86 13.25
N GLY A 59 9.17 1.46 14.06
CA GLY A 59 8.93 2.68 14.80
C GLY A 59 9.23 3.96 14.01
N THR A 60 10.02 3.89 12.93
CA THR A 60 10.33 5.06 12.13
C THR A 60 9.14 5.37 11.23
N ARG A 61 8.32 6.33 11.63
CA ARG A 61 7.34 6.96 10.74
C ARG A 61 8.07 7.38 9.48
N PRO A 62 7.61 6.99 8.27
CA PRO A 62 8.18 7.53 7.05
C PRO A 62 8.17 9.06 7.19
N ALA A 63 9.34 9.69 7.04
CA ALA A 63 9.51 11.12 7.17
C ALA A 63 8.88 11.86 5.97
N VAL A 64 7.58 11.67 5.78
CA VAL A 64 6.80 12.42 4.79
C VAL A 64 6.16 13.57 5.56
N ASP A 65 6.72 14.75 5.41
CA ASP A 65 6.19 15.98 6.01
C ASP A 65 4.96 16.46 5.23
N VAL A 66 3.91 15.63 5.26
CA VAL A 66 2.62 15.97 4.66
C VAL A 66 1.69 16.49 5.73
N ARG A 67 1.38 17.77 5.63
CA ARG A 67 0.43 18.42 6.52
C ARG A 67 -1.00 18.04 6.14
N LEU A 68 -1.52 17.00 6.76
CA LEU A 68 -2.91 16.60 6.55
C LEU A 68 -3.89 17.62 7.17
N PRO A 69 -4.98 17.94 6.46
CA PRO A 69 -6.05 18.77 7.00
C PRO A 69 -6.64 18.21 8.29
N GLY A 70 -7.13 19.11 9.16
CA GLY A 70 -7.69 18.74 10.45
C GLY A 70 -8.93 17.85 10.39
N ARG A 71 -9.37 17.37 11.55
CA ARG A 71 -10.49 16.41 11.66
C ARG A 71 -11.80 16.91 11.02
N ILE A 72 -12.09 18.19 11.09
CA ILE A 72 -13.31 18.77 10.49
C ILE A 72 -13.16 18.82 8.97
N ALA A 73 -12.02 19.29 8.48
CA ALA A 73 -11.74 19.42 7.07
C ALA A 73 -11.79 18.06 6.33
N ARG A 74 -11.38 16.95 6.98
CA ARG A 74 -11.42 15.60 6.36
C ARG A 74 -12.80 15.17 5.86
N ALA A 75 -13.88 15.74 6.41
CA ALA A 75 -15.25 15.45 5.99
C ALA A 75 -15.62 16.16 4.68
N LEU A 76 -14.87 17.19 4.26
CA LEU A 76 -15.03 17.88 3.00
C LEU A 76 -14.60 16.97 1.82
N PRO A 77 -15.13 17.21 0.61
CA PRO A 77 -14.69 16.50 -0.59
C PRO A 77 -13.20 16.67 -0.84
N ASP A 78 -12.55 15.65 -1.42
CA ASP A 78 -11.09 15.63 -1.61
C ASP A 78 -10.60 16.81 -2.46
N TRP A 79 -11.37 17.27 -3.45
CA TRP A 79 -11.05 18.45 -4.25
C TRP A 79 -10.94 19.76 -3.41
N ALA A 80 -11.59 19.82 -2.25
CA ALA A 80 -11.51 20.98 -1.35
C ALA A 80 -10.19 21.05 -0.57
N HIS A 81 -9.43 19.96 -0.53
CA HIS A 81 -8.12 19.91 0.12
C HIS A 81 -6.98 20.07 -0.87
N ARG A 82 -7.27 20.00 -2.15
CA ARG A 82 -6.27 19.99 -3.21
C ARG A 82 -5.49 21.30 -3.20
N THR A 83 -4.22 21.16 -2.83
CA THR A 83 -3.22 22.22 -2.94
C THR A 83 -2.49 22.12 -4.28
N ARG A 84 -1.22 22.41 -4.33
CA ARG A 84 -0.39 22.29 -5.52
C ARG A 84 -0.16 20.81 -5.84
N ILE A 85 -0.33 20.41 -7.11
CA ILE A 85 -0.03 19.05 -7.55
C ILE A 85 1.48 18.90 -7.69
N ASP A 86 2.04 17.89 -7.04
CA ASP A 86 3.42 17.46 -7.20
C ASP A 86 3.45 16.05 -7.80
N LEU A 87 3.84 15.96 -9.07
CA LEU A 87 3.88 14.70 -9.82
C LEU A 87 5.20 13.92 -9.62
N SER A 88 6.18 14.49 -8.92
CA SER A 88 7.50 13.88 -8.74
C SER A 88 7.50 12.71 -7.74
N HIS A 89 6.43 12.56 -6.96
CA HIS A 89 6.37 11.56 -5.91
C HIS A 89 6.21 10.14 -6.45
N LYS A 90 7.01 9.25 -5.88
CA LYS A 90 7.03 7.81 -6.16
C LYS A 90 5.87 7.06 -5.49
N PRO A 91 5.54 5.85 -5.95
CA PRO A 91 4.53 4.99 -5.31
C PRO A 91 4.77 4.74 -3.81
N SER A 92 6.03 4.59 -3.39
CA SER A 92 6.39 4.45 -1.97
C SER A 92 5.95 5.65 -1.13
N THR A 93 6.19 6.87 -1.63
CA THR A 93 5.74 8.10 -0.96
C THR A 93 4.22 8.13 -0.83
N GLN A 94 3.49 7.76 -1.88
CA GLN A 94 2.03 7.70 -1.82
C GLN A 94 1.55 6.67 -0.80
N LEU A 95 2.18 5.49 -0.70
CA LEU A 95 1.85 4.49 0.30
C LEU A 95 2.13 4.99 1.73
N ALA A 96 3.25 5.69 1.94
CA ALA A 96 3.56 6.30 3.23
C ALA A 96 2.49 7.33 3.63
N VAL A 97 2.09 8.19 2.70
CA VAL A 97 1.03 9.19 2.92
C VAL A 97 -0.33 8.52 3.12
N ALA A 98 -0.66 7.47 2.37
CA ALA A 98 -1.89 6.72 2.53
C ALA A 98 -1.98 6.07 3.93
N ALA A 99 -0.87 5.51 4.44
CA ALA A 99 -0.82 4.99 5.80
C ALA A 99 -1.09 6.10 6.85
N GLU A 100 -0.55 7.31 6.63
CA GLU A 100 -0.80 8.45 7.51
C GLU A 100 -2.25 8.96 7.41
N VAL A 101 -2.85 8.94 6.23
CA VAL A 101 -4.29 9.23 6.04
C VAL A 101 -5.14 8.25 6.85
N LEU A 102 -4.84 6.95 6.81
CA LEU A 102 -5.55 5.94 7.60
C LEU A 102 -5.38 6.17 9.11
N ARG A 103 -4.18 6.54 9.56
CA ARG A 103 -3.93 6.84 10.99
C ARG A 103 -4.69 8.06 11.46
N ARG A 104 -4.62 9.17 10.74
CA ARG A 104 -5.17 10.47 11.19
C ARG A 104 -6.65 10.64 10.90
N TRP A 105 -7.10 10.20 9.72
CA TRP A 105 -8.50 10.36 9.32
C TRP A 105 -9.35 9.14 9.68
N GLY A 106 -8.70 8.00 9.91
CA GLY A 106 -9.32 6.76 10.30
C GLY A 106 -9.67 5.86 9.11
N TRP A 107 -9.73 4.59 9.41
CA TRP A 107 -10.09 3.53 8.49
C TRP A 107 -11.59 3.24 8.50
N GLN A 108 -12.12 2.77 7.38
CA GLN A 108 -13.48 2.28 7.24
C GLN A 108 -13.52 0.98 6.42
N GLN A 109 -14.45 0.08 6.80
CA GLN A 109 -14.59 -1.23 6.19
C GLN A 109 -15.68 -1.30 5.12
N LYS A 110 -16.60 -0.32 5.06
CA LYS A 110 -17.81 -0.39 4.22
C LYS A 110 -17.48 -0.67 2.76
N PRO A 111 -18.20 -1.65 2.14
CA PRO A 111 -17.98 -2.01 0.75
C PRO A 111 -18.28 -0.85 -0.20
N HIS A 112 -17.52 -0.81 -1.31
CA HIS A 112 -17.74 0.09 -2.44
C HIS A 112 -17.73 1.60 -2.12
N LYS A 113 -17.28 1.99 -0.92
CA LYS A 113 -17.12 3.40 -0.54
C LYS A 113 -15.66 3.72 -0.25
N LEU A 114 -15.07 4.60 -1.03
CA LEU A 114 -13.70 5.08 -0.81
C LEU A 114 -13.60 5.87 0.49
N ARG A 115 -14.67 6.57 0.87
CA ARG A 115 -14.78 7.28 2.14
C ARG A 115 -16.19 7.22 2.73
N ASP A 116 -16.30 7.35 4.03
CA ASP A 116 -17.58 7.53 4.72
C ASP A 116 -17.91 9.01 4.97
N TRP A 117 -19.09 9.28 5.53
CA TRP A 117 -19.53 10.64 5.85
C TRP A 117 -18.69 11.35 6.91
N ARG A 118 -17.96 10.59 7.74
CA ARG A 118 -17.02 11.12 8.74
C ARG A 118 -15.63 11.38 8.17
N GLY A 119 -15.42 11.11 6.89
CA GLY A 119 -14.15 11.29 6.22
C GLY A 119 -13.15 10.15 6.43
N ARG A 120 -13.55 9.02 7.04
CA ARG A 120 -12.69 7.83 7.13
C ARG A 120 -12.56 7.17 5.76
N ARG A 121 -11.41 6.56 5.49
CA ARG A 121 -11.08 5.97 4.18
C ARG A 121 -10.91 4.45 4.27
N CYS A 122 -11.28 3.72 3.20
CA CYS A 122 -10.74 2.38 2.96
C CYS A 122 -9.31 2.48 2.41
N ILE A 123 -8.61 1.38 2.25
CA ILE A 123 -7.22 1.37 1.74
C ILE A 123 -7.15 2.05 0.37
N CYS A 124 -7.98 1.65 -0.59
CA CYS A 124 -8.03 2.30 -1.91
C CYS A 124 -8.38 3.79 -1.80
N GLY A 125 -9.34 4.15 -0.94
CA GLY A 125 -9.70 5.53 -0.68
C GLY A 125 -8.56 6.37 -0.11
N ALA A 126 -7.72 5.79 0.74
CA ALA A 126 -6.52 6.47 1.24
C ALA A 126 -5.51 6.72 0.13
N ILE A 127 -5.28 5.76 -0.77
CA ILE A 127 -4.41 5.93 -1.95
C ILE A 127 -4.98 6.99 -2.90
N CYS A 128 -6.27 6.95 -3.24
CA CYS A 128 -6.91 7.97 -4.08
C CYS A 128 -6.77 9.37 -3.48
N THR A 129 -6.91 9.50 -2.15
CA THR A 129 -6.78 10.78 -1.44
C THR A 129 -5.39 11.40 -1.63
N THR A 130 -4.33 10.63 -1.81
CA THR A 130 -2.99 11.18 -2.06
C THR A 130 -2.96 12.02 -3.34
N VAL A 131 -3.64 11.58 -4.39
CA VAL A 131 -3.72 12.28 -5.68
C VAL A 131 -4.82 13.34 -5.67
N ASP A 132 -6.06 12.92 -5.39
CA ASP A 132 -7.24 13.77 -5.58
C ASP A 132 -7.36 14.86 -4.50
N GLY A 133 -6.96 14.53 -3.26
CA GLY A 133 -7.08 15.44 -2.12
C GLY A 133 -5.80 16.20 -1.79
N LEU A 134 -4.65 15.54 -1.90
CA LEU A 134 -3.38 16.12 -1.44
C LEU A 134 -2.46 16.55 -2.61
N GLY A 135 -2.79 16.16 -3.84
CA GLY A 135 -2.00 16.51 -5.01
C GLY A 135 -0.62 15.84 -5.04
N ILE A 136 -0.46 14.68 -4.40
CA ILE A 136 0.80 13.96 -4.27
C ILE A 136 0.85 12.83 -5.29
N GLY A 137 1.77 12.94 -6.25
CA GLY A 137 1.94 11.96 -7.33
C GLY A 137 0.87 12.04 -8.41
N SER A 138 0.85 11.05 -9.27
CA SER A 138 -0.06 10.92 -10.41
C SER A 138 -1.05 9.78 -10.22
N VAL A 139 -2.02 9.69 -11.12
CA VAL A 139 -2.92 8.53 -11.23
C VAL A 139 -2.12 7.25 -11.47
N ASP A 140 -1.09 7.30 -12.35
CA ASP A 140 -0.27 6.14 -12.66
C ASP A 140 0.55 5.67 -11.45
N SER A 141 1.14 6.60 -10.68
CA SER A 141 1.84 6.23 -9.45
C SER A 141 0.89 5.70 -8.36
N ALA A 142 -0.37 6.16 -8.33
CA ALA A 142 -1.40 5.60 -7.44
C ALA A 142 -1.79 4.16 -7.85
N HIS A 143 -1.89 3.89 -9.15
CA HIS A 143 -2.09 2.52 -9.65
C HIS A 143 -0.93 1.61 -9.28
N GLN A 144 0.31 2.08 -9.41
CA GLN A 144 1.50 1.34 -8.98
C GLN A 144 1.49 1.11 -7.45
N ALA A 145 1.12 2.11 -6.67
CA ALA A 145 0.98 1.99 -5.22
C ALA A 145 -0.07 0.90 -4.86
N ALA A 146 -1.22 0.90 -5.52
CA ALA A 146 -2.23 -0.16 -5.35
C ALA A 146 -1.71 -1.53 -5.79
N GLY A 147 -0.87 -1.59 -6.84
CA GLY A 147 -0.16 -2.80 -7.28
C GLY A 147 0.71 -3.38 -6.17
N TYR A 148 1.47 -2.55 -5.46
CA TYR A 148 2.28 -3.00 -4.31
C TYR A 148 1.43 -3.55 -3.16
N VAL A 149 0.26 -2.95 -2.89
CA VAL A 149 -0.69 -3.51 -1.90
C VAL A 149 -1.18 -4.88 -2.34
N LEU A 150 -1.49 -5.05 -3.62
CA LEU A 150 -1.93 -6.34 -4.15
C LEU A 150 -0.82 -7.40 -4.10
N LEU A 151 0.43 -7.03 -4.41
CA LEU A 151 1.59 -7.92 -4.28
C LEU A 151 1.81 -8.37 -2.83
N GLU A 152 1.64 -7.46 -1.87
CA GLU A 152 1.72 -7.80 -0.45
C GLU A 152 0.60 -8.75 -0.02
N LEU A 153 -0.63 -8.52 -0.49
CA LEU A 153 -1.76 -9.41 -0.25
C LEU A 153 -1.53 -10.81 -0.83
N ARG A 154 -0.96 -10.90 -2.03
CA ARG A 154 -0.59 -12.18 -2.65
C ARG A 154 0.48 -12.93 -1.85
N ALA A 155 1.47 -12.22 -1.31
CA ALA A 155 2.45 -12.81 -0.41
C ALA A 155 1.82 -13.38 0.88
N ARG A 156 0.65 -12.86 1.26
CA ARG A 156 -0.18 -13.36 2.37
C ARG A 156 -1.25 -14.40 1.93
N ASN A 157 -1.09 -14.97 0.74
CA ASN A 157 -2.02 -15.96 0.13
C ASN A 157 -3.43 -15.41 -0.15
N TRP A 158 -3.59 -14.12 -0.34
CA TRP A 158 -4.84 -13.50 -0.76
C TRP A 158 -4.82 -13.18 -2.26
N ASN A 159 -5.69 -13.83 -3.05
CA ASN A 159 -5.69 -13.74 -4.51
C ASN A 159 -6.81 -12.86 -5.10
N ALA A 160 -7.65 -12.29 -4.26
CA ALA A 160 -8.70 -11.36 -4.70
C ALA A 160 -8.22 -9.89 -4.63
N LEU A 161 -9.14 -8.96 -4.87
CA LEU A 161 -8.87 -7.52 -4.93
C LEU A 161 -8.60 -6.92 -3.54
N VAL A 162 -7.96 -5.75 -3.52
CA VAL A 162 -7.68 -4.98 -2.28
C VAL A 162 -8.99 -4.60 -1.58
N GLY A 163 -10.00 -4.20 -2.35
CA GLY A 163 -11.33 -3.85 -1.82
C GLY A 163 -12.00 -5.02 -1.12
N ASP A 164 -11.93 -6.22 -1.69
CA ASP A 164 -12.46 -7.45 -1.09
C ASP A 164 -11.75 -7.80 0.21
N TRP A 165 -10.41 -7.65 0.26
CA TRP A 165 -9.66 -7.86 1.48
C TRP A 165 -10.04 -6.86 2.57
N ASN A 166 -10.12 -5.59 2.21
CA ASN A 166 -10.51 -4.51 3.14
C ASN A 166 -11.91 -4.77 3.73
N GLN A 167 -12.82 -5.34 2.96
CA GLN A 167 -14.18 -5.59 3.37
C GLN A 167 -14.36 -6.90 4.16
N ARG A 168 -13.71 -7.99 3.70
CA ARG A 168 -14.01 -9.35 4.19
C ARG A 168 -13.01 -9.82 5.25
N VAL A 169 -11.75 -9.41 5.17
CA VAL A 169 -10.66 -9.91 6.00
C VAL A 169 -10.20 -8.87 7.02
N CYS A 170 -9.95 -7.64 6.57
CA CYS A 170 -9.50 -6.57 7.43
C CYS A 170 -10.57 -6.22 8.49
N ARG A 171 -10.21 -6.28 9.76
CA ARG A 171 -11.13 -6.04 10.89
C ARG A 171 -10.80 -4.79 11.67
N THR A 172 -9.56 -4.32 11.60
CA THR A 172 -9.09 -3.17 12.38
C THR A 172 -8.30 -2.18 11.53
N ALA A 173 -8.22 -0.95 12.01
CA ALA A 173 -7.41 0.09 11.37
C ALA A 173 -5.93 -0.28 11.34
N GLU A 174 -5.46 -0.93 12.40
CA GLU A 174 -4.07 -1.37 12.54
C GLU A 174 -3.68 -2.35 11.43
N GLN A 175 -4.55 -3.33 11.12
CA GLN A 175 -4.33 -4.28 10.02
C GLN A 175 -4.25 -3.57 8.65
N ALA A 176 -5.12 -2.58 8.43
CA ALA A 176 -5.08 -1.81 7.19
C ALA A 176 -3.80 -0.97 7.08
N ILE A 177 -3.39 -0.34 8.18
CA ILE A 177 -2.17 0.48 8.25
C ILE A 177 -0.93 -0.40 8.07
N GLU A 178 -0.89 -1.56 8.74
CA GLU A 178 0.20 -2.53 8.62
C GLU A 178 0.38 -3.00 7.17
N LEU A 179 -0.72 -3.38 6.49
CA LEU A 179 -0.68 -3.80 5.10
C LEU A 179 -0.10 -2.69 4.20
N VAL A 180 -0.58 -1.45 4.33
CA VAL A 180 -0.11 -0.33 3.51
C VAL A 180 1.36 0.01 3.84
N THR A 181 1.77 -0.11 5.11
CA THR A 181 3.16 0.09 5.53
C THR A 181 4.08 -1.00 4.97
N ALA A 182 3.68 -2.27 5.02
CA ALA A 182 4.43 -3.36 4.40
C ALA A 182 4.57 -3.15 2.88
N SER A 183 3.51 -2.69 2.23
CA SER A 183 3.52 -2.36 0.80
C SER A 183 4.46 -1.18 0.49
N HIS A 184 4.54 -0.17 1.36
CA HIS A 184 5.51 0.92 1.26
C HIS A 184 6.95 0.40 1.29
N HIS A 185 7.29 -0.46 2.25
CA HIS A 185 8.63 -1.05 2.33
C HIS A 185 8.97 -1.90 1.09
N ARG A 186 7.99 -2.64 0.57
CA ARG A 186 8.15 -3.40 -0.68
C ARG A 186 8.43 -2.48 -1.87
N ALA A 187 7.72 -1.36 -1.99
CA ALA A 187 7.94 -0.38 -3.04
C ALA A 187 9.35 0.27 -2.94
N LEU A 188 9.78 0.62 -1.72
CA LEU A 188 11.14 1.12 -1.47
C LEU A 188 12.21 0.10 -1.89
N ALA A 189 12.03 -1.18 -1.52
CA ALA A 189 12.96 -2.24 -1.87
C ALA A 189 13.05 -2.46 -3.39
N ALA A 190 11.99 -2.13 -4.13
CA ALA A 190 11.96 -2.16 -5.59
C ALA A 190 12.51 -0.87 -6.26
N GLY A 191 12.97 0.11 -5.48
CA GLY A 191 13.52 1.39 -6.00
C GLY A 191 12.45 2.45 -6.37
N HIS A 192 11.22 2.22 -6.00
CA HIS A 192 10.07 3.09 -6.30
C HIS A 192 9.70 4.02 -5.16
#